data_5f88b7e66c63fc27dc19acd31e5c020e
#
_entry.id   5f88b7e66c63fc27dc19acd31e5c020e
#
_cell.length_a   1.000
_cell.length_b   1.000
_cell.length_c   1.000
_cell.angle_alpha   90.00
_cell.angle_beta   90.00
_cell.angle_gamma   90.00
#
_symmetry.space_group_name_H-M   'P 1'
#
loop_
_entity.id
_entity.type
_entity.pdbx_description
1 polymer ?
#
loop_
_entity_poly.entity_id
_entity_poly.type
_entity_poly.pdbx_seq_one_letter_code
_entity_poly.pdbx_strand_id
1 'polypeptide(L)'
;FIEHGIEVWSTREGQQRLDSRVDKLLNFMRYWQAGGESEKTSMRVKAAHTQMTADSVWRGGARPFGYKLTHNGRVGKKNRPLYDLSIDEVEGPIVKELFHLVTHEGYGNLRAANYLNAKYPNLGKVWTAQTIRSMLKNVLYTGRMHMNDTQSAPIESLRIISDEEMQFAQYAQSRRMTRKSLQPAQQEDAQAEDTPTKASMYGAT
;
A
#
# COMPACT_ATOMS: atom_id res chain seq x y z
N PHE A 1 8.26 -14.41 34.44
CA PHE A 1 8.00 -15.86 34.43
C PHE A 1 8.44 -16.50 35.77
N ILE A 2 9.69 -16.33 36.21
CA ILE A 2 10.24 -16.96 37.45
C ILE A 2 9.43 -16.54 38.69
N GLU A 3 9.13 -15.27 38.84
CA GLU A 3 8.36 -14.72 39.98
C GLU A 3 6.94 -15.27 40.08
N HIS A 4 6.40 -15.80 39.01
CA HIS A 4 5.07 -16.40 38.94
C HIS A 4 5.10 -17.93 38.80
N GLY A 5 6.25 -18.59 38.98
CA GLY A 5 6.39 -20.06 38.89
C GLY A 5 6.13 -20.63 37.48
N ILE A 6 6.25 -19.79 36.42
CA ILE A 6 5.98 -20.23 35.05
C ILE A 6 7.24 -20.87 34.47
N GLU A 7 7.13 -22.14 34.07
CA GLU A 7 8.18 -22.88 33.39
C GLU A 7 8.10 -22.64 31.88
N VAL A 8 9.25 -22.39 31.26
CA VAL A 8 9.37 -22.24 29.80
C VAL A 8 9.98 -23.49 29.20
N TRP A 9 9.29 -24.13 28.27
CA TRP A 9 9.73 -25.33 27.60
C TRP A 9 9.94 -25.11 26.11
N SER A 10 11.10 -25.49 25.60
CA SER A 10 11.38 -25.51 24.15
C SER A 10 11.16 -26.91 23.62
N THR A 11 10.53 -27.04 22.46
CA THR A 11 10.31 -28.35 21.79
C THR A 11 11.60 -29.02 21.33
N ARG A 12 12.70 -28.29 21.20
CA ARG A 12 14.01 -28.82 20.77
C ARG A 12 14.99 -29.00 21.91
N GLU A 13 14.95 -28.17 22.92
CA GLU A 13 16.00 -28.05 23.94
C GLU A 13 15.50 -28.37 25.36
N GLY A 14 14.20 -28.69 25.50
CA GLY A 14 13.60 -29.01 26.79
C GLY A 14 13.36 -27.76 27.67
N GLN A 15 13.39 -27.94 28.97
CA GLN A 15 13.14 -26.91 29.95
C GLN A 15 14.22 -25.82 29.91
N GLN A 16 13.79 -24.58 29.74
CA GLN A 16 14.66 -23.40 29.73
C GLN A 16 14.80 -22.87 31.17
N ARG A 17 15.91 -23.19 31.84
CA ARG A 17 16.19 -22.69 33.18
C ARG A 17 16.61 -21.23 33.13
N LEU A 18 16.12 -20.45 34.08
CA LEU A 18 16.40 -18.99 34.21
C LEU A 18 16.92 -18.65 35.61
N ASP A 19 17.29 -19.67 36.39
CA ASP A 19 17.60 -19.53 37.81
C ASP A 19 18.98 -18.92 38.04
N SER A 20 19.97 -19.33 37.28
CA SER A 20 21.32 -18.79 37.39
C SER A 20 21.61 -17.61 36.44
N ARG A 21 22.62 -16.81 36.77
CA ARG A 21 23.10 -15.75 35.86
C ARG A 21 23.63 -16.32 34.55
N VAL A 22 24.22 -17.51 34.59
CA VAL A 22 24.72 -18.21 33.39
C VAL A 22 23.56 -18.64 32.51
N ASP A 23 22.49 -19.21 33.06
CA ASP A 23 21.31 -19.60 32.30
C ASP A 23 20.64 -18.42 31.61
N LYS A 24 20.52 -17.30 32.32
CA LYS A 24 20.00 -16.05 31.75
C LYS A 24 20.85 -15.56 30.57
N LEU A 25 22.18 -15.62 30.70
CA LEU A 25 23.10 -15.24 29.62
C LEU A 25 22.99 -16.19 28.43
N LEU A 26 22.95 -17.49 28.66
CA LEU A 26 22.79 -18.50 27.59
C LEU A 26 21.46 -18.31 26.84
N ASN A 27 20.37 -18.10 27.56
CA ASN A 27 19.08 -17.82 26.93
C ASN A 27 19.09 -16.50 26.15
N PHE A 28 19.70 -15.44 26.69
CA PHE A 28 19.88 -14.20 25.95
C PHE A 28 20.65 -14.40 24.65
N MET A 29 21.75 -15.14 24.67
CA MET A 29 22.53 -15.45 23.46
C MET A 29 21.72 -16.27 22.43
N ARG A 30 20.91 -17.22 22.88
CA ARG A 30 20.02 -17.99 22.00
C ARG A 30 18.96 -17.11 21.32
N TYR A 31 18.30 -16.23 22.08
CA TYR A 31 17.34 -15.29 21.53
C TYR A 31 17.98 -14.30 20.56
N TRP A 32 19.19 -13.82 20.89
CA TRP A 32 19.95 -12.94 20.01
C TRP A 32 20.34 -13.62 18.70
N GLN A 33 20.77 -14.86 18.78
CA GLN A 33 21.09 -15.69 17.60
C GLN A 33 19.85 -15.96 16.75
N ALA A 34 18.72 -16.31 17.36
CA ALA A 34 17.46 -16.52 16.66
C ALA A 34 16.96 -15.24 15.97
N GLY A 35 17.11 -14.09 16.63
CA GLY A 35 16.81 -12.76 16.04
C GLY A 35 17.69 -12.49 14.80
N GLY A 36 19.00 -12.77 14.90
CA GLY A 36 19.93 -12.60 13.78
C GLY A 36 19.61 -13.49 12.56
N GLU A 37 19.12 -14.70 12.76
CA GLU A 37 18.65 -15.58 11.68
C GLU A 37 17.43 -15.01 10.95
N SER A 38 16.47 -14.45 11.70
CA SER A 38 15.29 -13.79 11.13
C SER A 38 15.69 -12.57 10.31
N GLU A 39 16.61 -11.76 10.81
CA GLU A 39 17.12 -10.56 10.12
C GLU A 39 17.85 -10.94 8.82
N LYS A 40 18.75 -11.91 8.86
CA LYS A 40 19.43 -12.44 7.66
C LYS A 40 18.46 -12.95 6.61
N THR A 41 17.40 -13.66 7.03
CA THR A 41 16.36 -14.14 6.13
C THR A 41 15.60 -12.97 5.50
N SER A 42 15.24 -11.96 6.28
CA SER A 42 14.61 -10.73 5.79
C SER A 42 15.47 -10.00 4.76
N MET A 43 16.78 -9.86 5.04
CA MET A 43 17.73 -9.24 4.10
C MET A 43 17.82 -10.02 2.78
N ARG A 44 17.91 -11.36 2.84
CA ARG A 44 17.94 -12.21 1.63
C ARG A 44 16.68 -12.05 0.79
N VAL A 45 15.50 -12.03 1.43
CA VAL A 45 14.22 -11.84 0.74
C VAL A 45 14.16 -10.46 0.09
N LYS A 46 14.55 -9.40 0.83
CA LYS A 46 14.60 -8.03 0.28
C LYS A 46 15.55 -7.94 -0.92
N ALA A 47 16.76 -8.49 -0.80
CA ALA A 47 17.73 -8.50 -1.89
C ALA A 47 17.20 -9.25 -3.12
N ALA A 48 16.58 -10.42 -2.95
CA ALA A 48 15.98 -11.16 -4.04
C ALA A 48 14.86 -10.37 -4.73
N HIS A 49 13.99 -9.71 -3.98
CA HIS A 49 12.94 -8.86 -4.55
C HIS A 49 13.50 -7.63 -5.28
N THR A 50 14.55 -7.01 -4.74
CA THR A 50 15.24 -5.89 -5.40
C THR A 50 15.84 -6.34 -6.74
N GLN A 51 16.50 -7.50 -6.76
CA GLN A 51 17.06 -8.08 -7.99
C GLN A 51 15.97 -8.40 -9.01
N MET A 52 14.86 -9.04 -8.61
CA MET A 52 13.73 -9.30 -9.51
C MET A 52 13.17 -8.00 -10.10
N THR A 53 13.14 -6.92 -9.33
CA THR A 53 12.69 -5.62 -9.83
C THR A 53 13.67 -5.06 -10.86
N ALA A 54 14.97 -5.11 -10.59
CA ALA A 54 16.02 -4.69 -11.52
C ALA A 54 15.97 -5.50 -12.84
N ASP A 55 15.73 -6.80 -12.73
CA ASP A 55 15.59 -7.73 -13.87
C ASP A 55 14.23 -7.62 -14.58
N SER A 56 13.38 -6.69 -14.17
CA SER A 56 12.04 -6.50 -14.77
C SER A 56 11.11 -7.73 -14.65
N VAL A 57 11.28 -8.54 -13.61
CA VAL A 57 10.49 -9.76 -13.38
C VAL A 57 9.36 -9.46 -12.39
N TRP A 58 8.14 -9.88 -12.72
CA TRP A 58 7.00 -9.77 -11.81
C TRP A 58 7.20 -10.65 -10.56
N ARG A 59 7.12 -10.02 -9.40
CA ARG A 59 7.35 -10.68 -8.10
C ARG A 59 6.19 -11.52 -7.59
N GLY A 60 5.05 -11.48 -8.29
CA GLY A 60 3.80 -12.06 -7.79
C GLY A 60 3.00 -11.09 -6.92
N GLY A 61 1.93 -11.60 -6.36
CA GLY A 61 0.97 -10.82 -5.57
C GLY A 61 -0.26 -10.40 -6.36
N ALA A 62 -1.08 -9.52 -5.77
CA ALA A 62 -2.26 -8.99 -6.44
C ALA A 62 -1.86 -8.13 -7.65
N ARG A 63 -2.48 -8.42 -8.80
CA ARG A 63 -2.24 -7.63 -10.00
C ARG A 63 -2.76 -6.19 -9.82
N PRO A 64 -2.02 -5.18 -10.24
CA PRO A 64 -2.54 -3.83 -10.34
C PRO A 64 -3.67 -3.74 -11.38
N PHE A 65 -4.63 -2.87 -11.17
CA PHE A 65 -5.68 -2.60 -12.13
C PHE A 65 -5.08 -2.04 -13.43
N GLY A 66 -5.58 -2.48 -14.58
CA GLY A 66 -5.03 -2.15 -15.90
C GLY A 66 -4.13 -3.22 -16.48
N TYR A 67 -3.80 -4.25 -15.69
CA TYR A 67 -2.95 -5.36 -16.13
C TYR A 67 -3.62 -6.71 -15.90
N LYS A 68 -3.25 -7.70 -16.71
CA LYS A 68 -3.59 -9.12 -16.53
C LYS A 68 -2.32 -9.93 -16.29
N LEU A 69 -2.48 -11.09 -15.64
CA LEU A 69 -1.40 -12.06 -15.44
C LEU A 69 -1.42 -13.08 -16.57
N THR A 70 -0.33 -13.19 -17.29
CA THR A 70 -0.16 -14.15 -18.39
C THR A 70 0.87 -15.20 -17.98
N HIS A 71 0.53 -16.47 -18.11
CA HIS A 71 1.46 -17.56 -17.82
C HIS A 71 2.65 -17.50 -18.79
N ASN A 72 3.88 -17.47 -18.28
CA ASN A 72 5.08 -17.30 -19.10
C ASN A 72 5.76 -18.64 -19.49
N GLY A 73 5.11 -19.77 -19.26
CA GLY A 73 5.64 -21.11 -19.56
C GLY A 73 6.68 -21.62 -18.55
N ARG A 74 7.13 -20.78 -17.62
CA ARG A 74 8.12 -21.16 -16.61
C ARG A 74 7.45 -21.68 -15.34
N VAL A 75 8.15 -22.55 -14.65
CA VAL A 75 7.70 -23.12 -13.40
C VAL A 75 8.70 -22.77 -12.29
N GLY A 76 8.18 -22.24 -11.20
CA GLY A 76 8.98 -21.88 -10.03
C GLY A 76 9.16 -23.03 -9.06
N LYS A 77 9.65 -22.71 -7.87
CA LYS A 77 9.80 -23.68 -6.77
C LYS A 77 8.44 -24.32 -6.42
N LYS A 78 8.46 -25.63 -6.10
CA LYS A 78 7.27 -26.42 -5.78
C LYS A 78 6.29 -26.55 -6.96
N ASN A 79 6.80 -26.59 -8.18
CA ASN A 79 6.01 -26.76 -9.41
C ASN A 79 4.88 -25.73 -9.58
N ARG A 80 5.07 -24.48 -9.12
CA ARG A 80 4.09 -23.41 -9.25
C ARG A 80 4.30 -22.65 -10.56
N PRO A 81 3.25 -22.41 -11.35
CA PRO A 81 3.37 -21.63 -12.57
C PRO A 81 3.80 -20.19 -12.26
N LEU A 82 4.69 -19.65 -13.09
CA LEU A 82 5.10 -18.26 -13.03
C LEU A 82 4.29 -17.43 -14.04
N TYR A 83 4.02 -16.20 -13.67
CA TYR A 83 3.23 -15.27 -14.47
C TYR A 83 4.00 -13.98 -14.69
N ASP A 84 3.83 -13.43 -15.89
CA ASP A 84 4.27 -12.08 -16.22
C ASP A 84 3.06 -11.16 -16.32
N LEU A 85 3.29 -9.86 -16.19
CA LEU A 85 2.26 -8.84 -16.39
C LEU A 85 2.12 -8.56 -17.89
N SER A 86 0.90 -8.34 -18.33
CA SER A 86 0.58 -7.74 -19.62
C SER A 86 -0.56 -6.72 -19.44
N ILE A 87 -0.67 -5.77 -20.35
CA ILE A 87 -1.76 -4.78 -20.30
C ILE A 87 -3.09 -5.51 -20.56
N ASP A 88 -4.09 -5.21 -19.76
CA ASP A 88 -5.45 -5.70 -19.96
C ASP A 88 -6.18 -4.83 -20.99
N GLU A 89 -6.86 -5.44 -21.94
CA GLU A 89 -7.51 -4.76 -23.07
C GLU A 89 -8.72 -3.92 -22.65
N VAL A 90 -9.37 -4.28 -21.53
CA VAL A 90 -10.51 -3.55 -20.99
C VAL A 90 -10.07 -2.54 -19.93
N GLU A 91 -9.25 -2.97 -18.98
CA GLU A 91 -8.84 -2.14 -17.86
C GLU A 91 -7.78 -1.09 -18.24
N GLY A 92 -6.89 -1.40 -19.20
CA GLY A 92 -5.85 -0.50 -19.66
C GLY A 92 -6.37 0.86 -20.18
N PRO A 93 -7.34 0.88 -21.09
CA PRO A 93 -7.98 2.12 -21.54
C PRO A 93 -8.63 2.93 -20.42
N ILE A 94 -9.20 2.27 -19.39
CA ILE A 94 -9.80 2.95 -18.23
C ILE A 94 -8.73 3.67 -17.40
N VAL A 95 -7.55 3.07 -17.28
CA VAL A 95 -6.41 3.75 -16.63
C VAL A 95 -6.00 4.99 -17.41
N LYS A 96 -5.90 4.93 -18.74
CA LYS A 96 -5.61 6.10 -19.58
C LYS A 96 -6.66 7.18 -19.41
N GLU A 97 -7.92 6.82 -19.41
CA GLU A 97 -9.03 7.76 -19.19
C GLU A 97 -8.92 8.42 -17.81
N LEU A 98 -8.64 7.66 -16.75
CA LEU A 98 -8.44 8.21 -15.41
C LEU A 98 -7.34 9.28 -15.40
N PHE A 99 -6.19 9.01 -16.02
CA PHE A 99 -5.10 9.99 -16.09
C PHE A 99 -5.52 11.22 -16.89
N HIS A 100 -6.19 11.05 -18.03
CA HIS A 100 -6.71 12.16 -18.82
C HIS A 100 -7.68 13.06 -18.04
N LEU A 101 -8.64 12.48 -17.31
CA LEU A 101 -9.58 13.23 -16.45
C LEU A 101 -8.85 14.08 -15.39
N VAL A 102 -7.77 13.57 -14.82
CA VAL A 102 -7.04 14.28 -13.76
C VAL A 102 -6.10 15.34 -14.32
N THR A 103 -5.43 15.06 -15.46
CA THR A 103 -4.42 15.95 -16.05
C THR A 103 -5.03 17.04 -16.92
N HIS A 104 -6.00 16.71 -17.77
CA HIS A 104 -6.59 17.64 -18.75
C HIS A 104 -7.90 18.24 -18.27
N GLU A 105 -8.78 17.45 -17.66
CA GLU A 105 -10.09 17.93 -17.21
C GLU A 105 -10.08 18.41 -15.76
N GLY A 106 -8.98 18.28 -15.05
CA GLY A 106 -8.81 18.80 -13.70
C GLY A 106 -9.67 18.08 -12.64
N TYR A 107 -10.08 16.82 -12.86
CA TYR A 107 -10.87 16.09 -11.87
C TYR A 107 -10.06 15.82 -10.60
N GLY A 108 -10.71 16.04 -9.44
CA GLY A 108 -10.19 15.58 -8.14
C GLY A 108 -10.46 14.07 -7.96
N ASN A 109 -9.74 13.46 -7.01
CA ASN A 109 -9.83 12.00 -6.78
C ASN A 109 -11.27 11.50 -6.55
N LEU A 110 -12.08 12.24 -5.77
CA LEU A 110 -13.47 11.86 -5.50
C LEU A 110 -14.35 11.99 -6.76
N ARG A 111 -14.18 13.09 -7.51
CA ARG A 111 -14.94 13.31 -8.75
C ARG A 111 -14.59 12.26 -9.80
N ALA A 112 -13.32 11.91 -9.95
CA ALA A 112 -12.86 10.85 -10.84
C ALA A 112 -13.42 9.47 -10.42
N ALA A 113 -13.44 9.17 -9.12
CA ALA A 113 -14.02 7.94 -8.60
C ALA A 113 -15.53 7.84 -8.94
N ASN A 114 -16.29 8.90 -8.68
CA ASN A 114 -17.73 8.95 -8.98
C ASN A 114 -18.00 8.80 -10.48
N TYR A 115 -17.19 9.45 -11.32
CA TYR A 115 -17.30 9.34 -12.77
C TYR A 115 -17.07 7.88 -13.24
N LEU A 116 -16.00 7.23 -12.78
CA LEU A 116 -15.71 5.85 -13.15
C LEU A 116 -16.77 4.86 -12.63
N ASN A 117 -17.31 5.07 -11.42
CA ASN A 117 -18.40 4.26 -10.88
C ASN A 117 -19.67 4.39 -11.72
N ALA A 118 -19.98 5.58 -12.20
CA ALA A 118 -21.15 5.82 -13.04
C ALA A 118 -20.98 5.25 -14.45
N LYS A 119 -19.77 5.38 -15.02
CA LYS A 119 -19.50 4.95 -16.40
C LYS A 119 -19.28 3.44 -16.52
N TYR A 120 -18.68 2.81 -15.50
CA TYR A 120 -18.30 1.40 -15.51
C TYR A 120 -18.91 0.58 -14.35
N PRO A 121 -20.23 0.54 -14.19
CA PRO A 121 -20.89 -0.14 -13.05
C PRO A 121 -20.67 -1.66 -13.04
N ASN A 122 -20.45 -2.25 -14.22
CA ASN A 122 -20.38 -3.71 -14.40
C ASN A 122 -18.99 -4.31 -14.21
N LEU A 123 -17.97 -3.53 -13.87
CA LEU A 123 -16.61 -4.03 -13.65
C LEU A 123 -16.41 -4.78 -12.32
N GLY A 124 -17.46 -4.86 -11.48
CA GLY A 124 -17.36 -5.50 -10.16
C GLY A 124 -16.41 -4.82 -9.19
N LYS A 125 -15.99 -3.58 -9.50
CA LYS A 125 -15.04 -2.79 -8.70
C LYS A 125 -15.68 -1.46 -8.32
N VAL A 126 -15.62 -1.14 -7.04
CA VAL A 126 -16.02 0.17 -6.53
C VAL A 126 -14.80 1.06 -6.41
N TRP A 127 -14.87 2.20 -7.08
CA TRP A 127 -13.83 3.22 -7.05
C TRP A 127 -14.03 4.16 -5.86
N THR A 128 -12.97 4.39 -5.12
CA THR A 128 -12.93 5.37 -4.02
C THR A 128 -11.88 6.42 -4.30
N ALA A 129 -11.97 7.58 -3.66
CA ALA A 129 -10.95 8.62 -3.77
C ALA A 129 -9.55 8.11 -3.39
N GLN A 130 -9.47 7.18 -2.42
CA GLN A 130 -8.20 6.56 -2.00
C GLN A 130 -7.67 5.61 -3.07
N THR A 131 -8.52 4.81 -3.71
CA THR A 131 -8.13 3.94 -4.81
C THR A 131 -7.55 4.75 -5.96
N ILE A 132 -8.25 5.82 -6.38
CA ILE A 132 -7.77 6.74 -7.42
C ILE A 132 -6.42 7.34 -7.03
N ARG A 133 -6.29 7.83 -5.80
CA ARG A 133 -5.02 8.39 -5.31
C ARG A 133 -3.86 7.38 -5.38
N SER A 134 -4.12 6.12 -5.04
CA SER A 134 -3.10 5.05 -5.11
C SER A 134 -2.72 4.74 -6.54
N MET A 135 -3.69 4.70 -7.47
CA MET A 135 -3.45 4.48 -8.89
C MET A 135 -2.59 5.59 -9.50
N LEU A 136 -2.91 6.86 -9.23
CA LEU A 136 -2.17 8.02 -9.76
C LEU A 136 -0.74 8.13 -9.22
N LYS A 137 -0.37 7.32 -8.22
CA LYS A 137 1.01 7.22 -7.69
C LYS A 137 1.77 5.99 -8.18
N ASN A 138 1.08 5.06 -8.84
CA ASN A 138 1.69 3.79 -9.20
C ASN A 138 2.56 3.94 -10.45
N VAL A 139 3.87 3.94 -10.25
CA VAL A 139 4.89 4.09 -11.31
C VAL A 139 4.82 2.97 -12.36
N LEU A 140 4.22 1.82 -12.05
CA LEU A 140 4.08 0.73 -13.00
C LEU A 140 3.35 1.16 -14.29
N TYR A 141 2.44 2.13 -14.22
CA TYR A 141 1.73 2.63 -15.40
C TYR A 141 2.64 3.31 -16.43
N THR A 142 3.84 3.75 -16.02
CA THR A 142 4.89 4.21 -16.95
C THR A 142 5.77 3.07 -17.47
N GLY A 143 5.39 1.82 -17.21
CA GLY A 143 6.13 0.64 -17.61
C GLY A 143 7.31 0.29 -16.72
N ARG A 144 7.45 0.88 -15.53
CA ARG A 144 8.55 0.62 -14.60
C ARG A 144 8.08 -0.15 -13.38
N MET A 145 8.69 -1.28 -13.13
CA MET A 145 8.53 -1.97 -11.85
C MET A 145 9.33 -1.22 -10.77
N HIS A 146 8.80 -1.15 -9.56
CA HIS A 146 9.52 -0.51 -8.47
C HIS A 146 9.41 -1.31 -7.17
N MET A 147 10.42 -1.20 -6.34
CA MET A 147 10.45 -1.69 -4.97
C MET A 147 11.36 -0.80 -4.13
N ASN A 148 10.80 -0.16 -3.12
CA ASN A 148 11.50 0.85 -2.33
C ASN A 148 12.14 1.89 -3.26
N ASP A 149 13.47 2.03 -3.19
CA ASP A 149 14.22 2.99 -4.00
C ASP A 149 14.71 2.42 -5.35
N THR A 150 14.43 1.12 -5.62
CA THR A 150 14.86 0.47 -6.86
C THR A 150 13.74 0.49 -7.89
N GLN A 151 14.07 0.96 -9.09
CA GLN A 151 13.19 0.93 -10.26
C GLN A 151 13.86 0.15 -11.39
N SER A 152 13.04 -0.55 -12.18
CA SER A 152 13.52 -1.20 -13.40
C SER A 152 13.75 -0.20 -14.53
N ALA A 153 14.41 -0.64 -15.61
CA ALA A 153 14.31 0.01 -16.89
C ALA A 153 12.85 0.06 -17.36
N PRO A 154 12.46 1.04 -18.19
CA PRO A 154 11.11 1.10 -18.73
C PRO A 154 10.84 -0.08 -19.66
N ILE A 155 9.69 -0.73 -19.47
CA ILE A 155 9.22 -1.86 -20.27
C ILE A 155 8.08 -1.34 -21.14
N GLU A 156 8.32 -1.11 -22.42
CA GLU A 156 7.34 -0.49 -23.30
C GLU A 156 6.05 -1.31 -23.45
N SER A 157 6.13 -2.64 -23.38
CA SER A 157 4.93 -3.51 -23.41
C SER A 157 4.03 -3.40 -22.18
N LEU A 158 4.51 -2.77 -21.09
CA LEU A 158 3.75 -2.52 -19.87
C LEU A 158 3.36 -1.05 -19.70
N ARG A 159 3.80 -0.17 -20.60
CA ARG A 159 3.52 1.26 -20.51
C ARG A 159 2.08 1.55 -20.92
N ILE A 160 1.30 2.09 -19.99
CA ILE A 160 -0.06 2.56 -20.25
C ILE A 160 -0.09 4.08 -20.48
N ILE A 161 0.74 4.83 -19.74
CA ILE A 161 0.83 6.30 -19.82
C ILE A 161 2.27 6.75 -19.99
N SER A 162 2.48 7.99 -20.41
CA SER A 162 3.80 8.59 -20.49
C SER A 162 4.32 9.03 -19.12
N ASP A 163 5.65 9.22 -19.03
CA ASP A 163 6.28 9.78 -17.83
C ASP A 163 5.79 11.21 -17.55
N GLU A 164 5.51 11.98 -18.60
CA GLU A 164 4.99 13.33 -18.52
C GLU A 164 3.58 13.37 -17.92
N GLU A 165 2.67 12.51 -18.40
CA GLU A 165 1.31 12.38 -17.86
C GLU A 165 1.33 12.00 -16.38
N MET A 166 2.24 11.10 -15.98
CA MET A 166 2.44 10.73 -14.58
C MET A 166 2.87 11.94 -13.74
N GLN A 167 3.86 12.72 -14.22
CA GLN A 167 4.34 13.91 -13.52
C GLN A 167 3.24 14.97 -13.39
N PHE A 168 2.47 15.22 -14.44
CA PHE A 168 1.34 16.14 -14.39
C PHE A 168 0.26 15.69 -13.41
N ALA A 169 -0.07 14.41 -13.38
CA ALA A 169 -1.04 13.88 -12.43
C ALA A 169 -0.56 14.03 -10.97
N GLN A 170 0.70 13.74 -10.69
CA GLN A 170 1.30 13.92 -9.36
C GLN A 170 1.36 15.41 -8.96
N TYR A 171 1.71 16.30 -9.87
CA TYR A 171 1.70 17.75 -9.64
C TYR A 171 0.27 18.25 -9.34
N ALA A 172 -0.72 17.82 -10.12
CA ALA A 172 -2.11 18.17 -9.87
C ALA A 172 -2.60 17.72 -8.49
N GLN A 173 -2.15 16.55 -8.02
CA GLN A 173 -2.45 16.06 -6.68
C GLN A 173 -1.77 16.89 -5.58
N SER A 174 -0.48 17.21 -5.73
CA SER A 174 0.27 17.96 -4.72
C SER A 174 -0.32 19.36 -4.48
N ARG A 175 -0.68 20.09 -5.55
CA ARG A 175 -1.34 21.40 -5.44
C ARG A 175 -2.66 21.36 -4.66
N ARG A 176 -3.45 20.30 -4.83
CA ARG A 176 -4.73 20.14 -4.10
C ARG A 176 -4.52 19.86 -2.62
N MET A 177 -3.47 19.11 -2.27
CA MET A 177 -3.12 18.85 -0.87
C MET A 177 -2.70 20.13 -0.16
N THR A 178 -1.84 20.95 -0.77
CA THR A 178 -1.40 22.23 -0.21
C THR A 178 -2.57 23.18 -0.02
N ARG A 179 -3.51 23.26 -0.97
CA ARG A 179 -4.69 24.11 -0.86
C ARG A 179 -5.63 23.70 0.28
N LYS A 180 -5.76 22.38 0.56
CA LYS A 180 -6.55 21.88 1.69
C LYS A 180 -5.90 22.15 3.04
N SER A 181 -4.58 22.14 3.12
CA SER A 181 -3.84 22.48 4.36
C SER A 181 -3.80 23.96 4.67
N LEU A 182 -4.08 24.82 3.67
CA LEU A 182 -4.13 26.29 3.81
C LEU A 182 -5.54 26.82 4.09
N GLN A 183 -6.58 25.99 4.11
CA GLN A 183 -7.90 26.40 4.59
C GLN A 183 -7.94 26.17 6.11
N PRO A 184 -7.84 27.20 6.96
CA PRO A 184 -8.00 27.05 8.40
C PRO A 184 -9.43 26.63 8.70
N ALA A 185 -9.61 25.92 9.82
CA ALA A 185 -10.87 25.46 10.39
C ALA A 185 -11.78 26.66 10.74
N GLN A 186 -12.44 27.29 9.76
CA GLN A 186 -13.36 28.39 9.94
C GLN A 186 -14.84 27.98 9.92
N GLN A 187 -15.15 26.69 10.04
CA GLN A 187 -16.53 26.21 10.00
C GLN A 187 -17.01 25.49 11.25
N GLU A 188 -16.22 25.37 12.32
CA GLU A 188 -16.70 24.76 13.58
C GLU A 188 -17.24 25.77 14.59
N ASP A 189 -16.95 27.08 14.48
CA ASP A 189 -17.40 28.09 15.44
C ASP A 189 -18.78 28.70 15.13
N ALA A 190 -19.37 28.43 13.98
CA ALA A 190 -20.67 28.99 13.60
C ALA A 190 -21.90 28.18 14.08
N GLN A 191 -21.72 27.03 14.71
CA GLN A 191 -22.82 26.19 15.22
C GLN A 191 -22.90 26.11 16.76
N ALA A 192 -22.03 26.80 17.49
CA ALA A 192 -22.02 26.78 18.94
C ALA A 192 -22.84 27.90 19.61
N GLU A 193 -23.37 28.88 18.86
CA GLU A 193 -24.08 30.03 19.44
C GLU A 193 -25.61 29.96 19.45
N ASP A 194 -26.23 28.88 18.98
CA ASP A 194 -27.71 28.79 18.96
C ASP A 194 -28.27 27.62 19.79
N THR A 195 -27.88 27.55 21.06
CA THR A 195 -28.59 26.74 22.05
C THR A 195 -29.25 27.69 23.10
N PRO A 196 -30.58 27.84 23.05
CA PRO A 196 -31.26 28.64 24.06
C PRO A 196 -31.14 27.99 25.43
N THR A 197 -30.52 28.72 26.35
CA THR A 197 -30.43 28.40 27.80
C THR A 197 -31.83 28.20 28.38
N LYS A 198 -32.22 26.96 28.68
CA LYS A 198 -33.43 26.69 29.48
C LYS A 198 -33.19 27.22 30.90
N ALA A 199 -33.75 28.39 31.15
CA ALA A 199 -33.83 28.94 32.51
C ALA A 199 -34.62 27.97 33.40
N SER A 200 -33.99 27.68 34.55
CA SER A 200 -34.55 26.96 35.69
C SER A 200 -35.78 27.66 36.22
N MET A 201 -36.94 27.01 36.11
CA MET A 201 -38.14 27.33 36.93
C MET A 201 -38.25 26.29 38.03
N TYR A 202 -37.62 26.56 39.18
CA TYR A 202 -38.01 26.02 40.46
C TYR A 202 -37.93 27.18 41.46
N GLY A 203 -39.08 27.77 41.74
CA GLY A 203 -39.34 28.71 42.81
C GLY A 203 -40.64 28.31 43.52
N ALA A 204 -40.48 27.86 44.72
CA ALA A 204 -41.23 28.03 45.95
C ALA A 204 -42.80 28.11 45.89
N THR A 205 -43.46 27.20 46.46
CA THR A 205 -44.25 27.18 47.73
C THR A 205 -44.73 25.78 48.02
#